data_b834acc162d48d7c9a9afbec70cb56eb
#
_entry.id   b834acc162d48d7c9a9afbec70cb56eb
#
_cell.length_a   1.000
_cell.length_b   1.000
_cell.length_c   1.000
_cell.angle_alpha   90.00
_cell.angle_beta   90.00
_cell.angle_gamma   90.00
#
_symmetry.space_group_name_H-M   'P 1'
#
loop_
_entity.id
_entity.type
_entity.pdbx_description
1 polymer ?
#
loop_
_entity_poly.entity_id
_entity_poly.type
_entity_poly.pdbx_seq_one_letter_code
_entity_poly.pdbx_strand_id
1 'polypeptide(L)'
;MRTSSRRLHRFNPGHEAAVGIGQANYTPDAASRRMADDLETLPLWYADSGDSVWITHTEGADQFLDSLPLFLRPGVRLLTADALCRLSADVEGPLLATPWGLSPDVLAAFERLSRRGAPILVPAWSDALRTLTHRQTAARCLERVLRRLPELPPVAVPRFCASVGEVVDYVTTCQAPFMLKTPFSCSGRGILTLENASITDPERRWIEGALRRW
;
A
#
# COMPACT_ATOMS: atom_id res chain seq x y z
N MET A 1 -16.26 8.54 27.94
CA MET A 1 -16.03 8.95 26.54
C MET A 1 -14.64 8.49 26.13
N ARG A 2 -14.50 7.60 25.15
CA ARG A 2 -13.18 7.34 24.56
C ARG A 2 -12.79 8.60 23.80
N THR A 3 -11.77 9.32 24.25
CA THR A 3 -11.13 10.34 23.44
C THR A 3 -10.57 9.64 22.22
N SER A 4 -11.26 9.76 21.09
CA SER A 4 -10.75 9.26 19.81
C SER A 4 -9.42 9.96 19.54
N SER A 5 -8.33 9.21 19.50
CA SER A 5 -7.02 9.76 19.12
C SER A 5 -7.14 10.34 17.73
N ARG A 6 -6.82 11.63 17.55
CA ARG A 6 -6.77 12.25 16.23
C ARG A 6 -5.71 11.56 15.36
N ARG A 7 -5.99 11.41 14.08
CA ARG A 7 -5.13 10.70 13.13
C ARG A 7 -4.39 11.68 12.23
N LEU A 8 -3.22 11.27 11.80
CA LEU A 8 -2.46 11.93 10.76
C LEU A 8 -2.36 11.00 9.55
N HIS A 9 -3.17 11.29 8.54
CA HIS A 9 -3.21 10.51 7.32
C HIS A 9 -2.07 10.89 6.36
N ARG A 10 -1.62 9.93 5.58
CA ARG A 10 -0.69 10.13 4.46
C ARG A 10 -1.09 9.19 3.33
N PHE A 11 -1.22 9.71 2.11
CA PHE A 11 -1.44 8.90 0.93
C PHE A 11 -0.10 8.37 0.39
N ASN A 12 0.06 7.04 0.37
CA ASN A 12 1.26 6.34 -0.11
C ASN A 12 0.89 5.15 -1.01
N PRO A 13 0.49 5.39 -2.28
CA PRO A 13 -0.11 4.40 -3.18
C PRO A 13 0.82 3.25 -3.60
N GLY A 14 2.13 3.37 -3.35
CA GLY A 14 3.12 2.32 -3.67
C GLY A 14 3.45 1.39 -2.50
N HIS A 15 2.64 1.38 -1.43
CA HIS A 15 2.98 0.70 -0.17
C HIS A 15 3.14 -0.82 -0.31
N GLU A 16 2.41 -1.51 -1.21
CA GLU A 16 2.57 -2.96 -1.37
C GLU A 16 3.97 -3.33 -1.86
N ALA A 17 4.54 -2.56 -2.79
CA ALA A 17 5.91 -2.78 -3.23
C ALA A 17 6.91 -2.48 -2.10
N ALA A 18 6.67 -1.43 -1.32
CA ALA A 18 7.48 -1.08 -0.16
C ALA A 18 7.44 -2.19 0.92
N VAL A 19 6.27 -2.74 1.19
CA VAL A 19 6.07 -3.90 2.09
C VAL A 19 6.85 -5.11 1.58
N GLY A 20 6.76 -5.41 0.28
CA GLY A 20 7.46 -6.54 -0.33
C GLY A 20 8.96 -6.42 -0.23
N ILE A 21 9.54 -5.24 -0.45
CA ILE A 21 10.96 -4.96 -0.30
C ILE A 21 11.37 -4.94 1.18
N GLY A 22 10.51 -4.43 2.07
CA GLY A 22 10.70 -4.47 3.52
C GLY A 22 11.80 -3.53 4.04
N GLN A 23 12.15 -2.47 3.30
CA GLN A 23 13.23 -1.56 3.66
C GLN A 23 12.71 -0.14 3.92
N ALA A 24 13.23 0.49 4.98
CA ALA A 24 12.86 1.85 5.36
C ALA A 24 13.35 2.93 4.36
N ASN A 25 14.33 2.62 3.54
CA ASN A 25 14.86 3.50 2.50
C ASN A 25 14.32 3.18 1.10
N TYR A 26 13.22 2.44 1.02
CA TYR A 26 12.56 2.18 -0.25
C TYR A 26 12.18 3.48 -0.95
N THR A 27 12.49 3.56 -2.24
CA THR A 27 12.09 4.68 -3.10
C THR A 27 11.06 4.19 -4.11
N PRO A 28 9.82 4.72 -4.09
CA PRO A 28 8.80 4.38 -5.07
C PRO A 28 9.23 4.75 -6.49
N ASP A 29 8.71 4.03 -7.48
CA ASP A 29 8.89 4.39 -8.88
C ASP A 29 8.28 5.75 -9.23
N ALA A 30 8.67 6.33 -10.37
CA ALA A 30 8.24 7.68 -10.77
C ALA A 30 6.71 7.81 -10.90
N ALA A 31 6.00 6.77 -11.37
CA ALA A 31 4.55 6.81 -11.51
C ALA A 31 3.85 6.77 -10.14
N SER A 32 4.35 5.97 -9.19
CA SER A 32 3.83 5.95 -7.82
C SER A 32 4.08 7.27 -7.09
N ARG A 33 5.24 7.91 -7.31
CA ARG A 33 5.53 9.24 -6.75
C ARG A 33 4.58 10.29 -7.30
N ARG A 34 4.42 10.35 -8.63
CA ARG A 34 3.47 11.28 -9.28
C ARG A 34 2.05 11.09 -8.75
N MET A 35 1.59 9.84 -8.65
CA MET A 35 0.26 9.55 -8.08
C MET A 35 0.15 10.00 -6.62
N ALA A 36 1.21 9.82 -5.82
CA ALA A 36 1.23 10.28 -4.44
C ALA A 36 1.14 11.80 -4.34
N ASP A 37 1.82 12.52 -5.24
CA ASP A 37 1.81 13.99 -5.29
C ASP A 37 0.45 14.51 -5.81
N ASP A 38 -0.06 13.95 -6.92
CA ASP A 38 -1.33 14.37 -7.53
C ASP A 38 -2.56 14.10 -6.64
N LEU A 39 -2.51 13.08 -5.79
CA LEU A 39 -3.63 12.63 -4.96
C LEU A 39 -3.33 12.73 -3.45
N GLU A 40 -2.36 13.55 -3.03
CA GLU A 40 -1.96 13.64 -1.62
C GLU A 40 -3.11 14.10 -0.70
N THR A 41 -4.11 14.79 -1.23
CA THR A 41 -5.31 15.24 -0.52
C THR A 41 -6.44 14.18 -0.47
N LEU A 42 -6.28 13.02 -1.13
CA LEU A 42 -7.32 11.98 -1.15
C LEU A 42 -7.84 11.57 0.24
N PRO A 43 -7.00 11.53 1.31
CA PRO A 43 -7.48 11.23 2.64
C PRO A 43 -8.55 12.17 3.20
N LEU A 44 -8.69 13.40 2.68
CA LEU A 44 -9.76 14.33 3.09
C LEU A 44 -11.17 13.71 3.00
N TRP A 45 -11.38 12.78 2.06
CA TRP A 45 -12.69 12.22 1.75
C TRP A 45 -13.09 11.04 2.63
N TYR A 46 -12.16 10.49 3.43
CA TYR A 46 -12.44 9.37 4.32
C TYR A 46 -11.96 9.59 5.77
N ALA A 47 -11.22 10.67 6.02
CA ALA A 47 -10.77 11.03 7.37
C ALA A 47 -11.94 11.55 8.22
N ASP A 48 -11.87 11.29 9.51
CA ASP A 48 -12.87 11.80 10.46
C ASP A 48 -12.62 13.30 10.72
N SER A 49 -13.70 14.01 11.09
CA SER A 49 -13.58 15.42 11.49
C SER A 49 -12.63 15.57 12.68
N GLY A 50 -11.69 16.51 12.58
CA GLY A 50 -10.62 16.74 13.56
C GLY A 50 -9.33 16.00 13.25
N ASP A 51 -9.30 15.07 12.30
CA ASP A 51 -8.08 14.45 11.79
C ASP A 51 -7.25 15.46 10.98
N SER A 52 -6.06 15.05 10.59
CA SER A 52 -5.15 15.81 9.75
C SER A 52 -4.63 14.97 8.59
N VAL A 53 -4.29 15.61 7.47
CA VAL A 53 -3.62 14.99 6.34
C VAL A 53 -2.25 15.63 6.15
N TRP A 54 -1.22 14.82 6.13
CA TRP A 54 0.12 15.28 5.80
C TRP A 54 0.27 15.39 4.29
N ILE A 55 0.45 16.63 3.83
CA ILE A 55 0.66 16.97 2.43
C ILE A 55 2.06 17.57 2.22
N THR A 56 2.51 17.58 0.98
CA THR A 56 3.79 18.16 0.58
C THR A 56 3.63 19.64 0.22
N HIS A 57 2.56 19.96 -0.51
CA HIS A 57 2.27 21.28 -1.04
C HIS A 57 0.88 21.75 -0.62
N THR A 58 0.76 23.00 -0.16
CA THR A 58 -0.54 23.61 0.16
C THR A 58 -1.13 24.38 -1.03
N GLU A 59 -0.30 24.69 -2.02
CA GLU A 59 -0.71 25.49 -3.18
C GLU A 59 -1.86 24.82 -3.94
N GLY A 60 -2.95 25.53 -4.12
CA GLY A 60 -4.16 25.02 -4.73
C GLY A 60 -5.08 24.18 -3.84
N ALA A 61 -4.57 23.52 -2.80
CA ALA A 61 -5.38 22.70 -1.91
C ALA A 61 -6.35 23.55 -1.07
N ASP A 62 -5.89 24.67 -0.51
CA ASP A 62 -6.72 25.60 0.24
C ASP A 62 -7.75 26.26 -0.67
N GLN A 63 -7.36 26.68 -1.87
CA GLN A 63 -8.29 27.27 -2.87
C GLN A 63 -9.36 26.25 -3.29
N PHE A 64 -8.97 24.99 -3.49
CA PHE A 64 -9.93 23.93 -3.79
C PHE A 64 -10.93 23.74 -2.64
N LEU A 65 -10.47 23.63 -1.41
CA LEU A 65 -11.34 23.50 -0.24
C LEU A 65 -12.27 24.70 -0.09
N ASP A 66 -11.80 25.92 -0.33
CA ASP A 66 -12.60 27.13 -0.27
C ASP A 66 -13.63 27.23 -1.39
N SER A 67 -13.40 26.58 -2.52
CA SER A 67 -14.37 26.49 -3.62
C SER A 67 -15.53 25.52 -3.31
N LEU A 68 -15.37 24.60 -2.33
CA LEU A 68 -16.42 23.65 -1.98
C LEU A 68 -17.54 24.31 -1.19
N PRO A 69 -18.81 23.92 -1.43
CA PRO A 69 -19.91 24.27 -0.55
C PRO A 69 -19.62 23.85 0.90
N LEU A 70 -20.05 24.65 1.88
CA LEU A 70 -19.76 24.42 3.31
C LEU A 70 -20.09 22.99 3.79
N PHE A 71 -21.20 22.42 3.29
CA PHE A 71 -21.63 21.07 3.66
C PHE A 71 -20.77 19.95 3.08
N LEU A 72 -19.91 20.26 2.09
CA LEU A 72 -18.95 19.33 1.51
C LEU A 72 -17.53 19.54 2.03
N ARG A 73 -17.29 20.61 2.81
CA ARG A 73 -15.96 20.87 3.37
C ARG A 73 -15.66 19.89 4.49
N PRO A 74 -14.64 19.00 4.33
CA PRO A 74 -14.24 18.10 5.40
C PRO A 74 -13.68 18.90 6.59
N GLY A 75 -14.03 18.50 7.82
CA GLY A 75 -13.47 19.08 9.04
C GLY A 75 -12.05 18.57 9.35
N VAL A 76 -11.21 18.48 8.33
CA VAL A 76 -9.86 17.87 8.34
C VAL A 76 -8.83 18.94 8.01
N ARG A 77 -7.70 18.94 8.71
CA ARG A 77 -6.62 19.93 8.49
C ARG A 77 -5.58 19.39 7.51
N LEU A 78 -5.15 20.22 6.56
CA LEU A 78 -3.99 19.95 5.71
C LEU A 78 -2.73 20.51 6.35
N LEU A 79 -1.72 19.68 6.57
CA LEU A 79 -0.50 20.07 7.29
C LEU A 79 0.75 19.65 6.50
N THR A 80 1.63 20.60 6.25
CA THR A 80 2.98 20.33 5.72
C THR A 80 3.88 19.78 6.83
N ALA A 81 5.04 19.25 6.46
CA ALA A 81 6.06 18.79 7.41
C ALA A 81 6.45 19.88 8.43
N ASP A 82 6.61 21.11 7.96
CA ASP A 82 6.99 22.22 8.83
C ASP A 82 5.83 22.68 9.73
N ALA A 83 4.60 22.63 9.24
CA ALA A 83 3.43 22.89 10.07
C ALA A 83 3.29 21.82 11.17
N LEU A 84 3.49 20.55 10.86
CA LEU A 84 3.50 19.46 11.84
C LEU A 84 4.55 19.63 12.93
N CYS A 85 5.76 20.05 12.57
CA CYS A 85 6.84 20.29 13.53
C CYS A 85 6.60 21.54 14.43
N ARG A 86 5.67 22.43 14.05
CA ARG A 86 5.27 23.59 14.88
C ARG A 86 4.10 23.31 15.81
N LEU A 87 3.45 22.14 15.71
CA LEU A 87 2.36 21.78 16.62
C LEU A 87 2.91 21.54 18.03
N SER A 88 2.17 22.05 19.04
CA SER A 88 2.47 21.76 20.43
C SER A 88 1.74 20.50 20.90
N ALA A 89 2.49 19.54 21.42
CA ALA A 89 1.92 18.31 21.99
C ALA A 89 0.97 18.59 23.17
N ASP A 90 1.26 19.63 23.97
CA ASP A 90 0.47 20.01 25.13
C ASP A 90 -0.90 20.59 24.75
N VAL A 91 -0.97 21.25 23.61
CA VAL A 91 -2.21 21.89 23.11
C VAL A 91 -3.03 20.95 22.24
N GLU A 92 -2.34 20.29 21.31
CA GLU A 92 -2.98 19.48 20.27
C GLU A 92 -3.16 18.01 20.70
N GLY A 93 -2.34 17.52 21.63
CA GLY A 93 -2.18 16.10 21.89
C GLY A 93 -1.49 15.36 20.71
N PRO A 94 -1.17 14.09 20.89
CA PRO A 94 -0.49 13.30 19.86
C PRO A 94 -1.42 12.94 18.69
N LEU A 95 -0.86 12.94 17.48
CA LEU A 95 -1.51 12.48 16.26
C LEU A 95 -1.08 11.03 15.96
N LEU A 96 -2.00 10.12 15.79
CA LEU A 96 -1.68 8.74 15.39
C LEU A 96 -1.38 8.69 13.90
N ALA A 97 -0.16 8.27 13.53
CA ALA A 97 0.21 8.08 12.14
C ALA A 97 -0.66 7.00 11.48
N THR A 98 -1.40 7.40 10.45
CA THR A 98 -2.38 6.55 9.75
C THR A 98 -2.17 6.68 8.24
N PRO A 99 -1.10 6.07 7.68
CA PRO A 99 -0.88 6.08 6.23
C PRO A 99 -1.96 5.27 5.51
N TRP A 100 -2.10 5.48 4.19
CA TRP A 100 -2.95 4.67 3.31
C TRP A 100 -2.61 3.17 3.40
N GLY A 101 -1.32 2.85 3.43
CA GLY A 101 -0.84 1.50 3.72
C GLY A 101 0.41 1.53 4.59
N LEU A 102 0.43 0.70 5.64
CA LEU A 102 1.60 0.55 6.50
C LEU A 102 2.75 -0.10 5.73
N SER A 103 3.90 0.59 5.72
CA SER A 103 5.14 0.11 5.10
C SER A 103 6.35 0.71 5.81
N PRO A 104 7.53 0.06 5.79
CA PRO A 104 8.70 0.54 6.52
C PRO A 104 9.14 1.95 6.14
N ASP A 105 9.05 2.32 4.86
CA ASP A 105 9.46 3.63 4.35
C ASP A 105 8.57 4.78 4.85
N VAL A 106 7.24 4.58 4.83
CA VAL A 106 6.31 5.62 5.33
C VAL A 106 6.40 5.75 6.83
N LEU A 107 6.57 4.66 7.58
CA LEU A 107 6.79 4.73 9.02
C LEU A 107 8.09 5.47 9.35
N ALA A 108 9.18 5.18 8.64
CA ALA A 108 10.43 5.92 8.79
C ALA A 108 10.27 7.41 8.45
N ALA A 109 9.37 7.77 7.52
CA ALA A 109 9.06 9.16 7.22
C ALA A 109 8.34 9.84 8.40
N PHE A 110 7.35 9.20 9.02
CA PHE A 110 6.69 9.70 10.23
C PHE A 110 7.67 9.80 11.42
N GLU A 111 8.55 8.81 11.62
CA GLU A 111 9.57 8.85 12.66
C GLU A 111 10.55 10.02 12.49
N ARG A 112 10.93 10.36 11.26
CA ARG A 112 11.76 11.54 10.98
C ARG A 112 11.07 12.83 11.41
N LEU A 113 9.76 12.97 11.17
CA LEU A 113 8.99 14.13 11.64
C LEU A 113 8.87 14.15 13.17
N SER A 114 8.59 13.01 13.77
CA SER A 114 8.51 12.90 15.25
C SER A 114 9.83 13.32 15.91
N ARG A 115 10.99 12.88 15.37
CA ARG A 115 12.31 13.30 15.85
C ARG A 115 12.60 14.79 15.65
N ARG A 116 11.90 15.46 14.73
CA ARG A 116 11.96 16.92 14.53
C ARG A 116 10.98 17.68 15.44
N GLY A 117 10.29 17.00 16.35
CA GLY A 117 9.39 17.60 17.32
C GLY A 117 7.92 17.53 16.97
N ALA A 118 7.51 16.96 15.83
CA ALA A 118 6.10 16.78 15.52
C ALA A 118 5.45 15.78 16.51
N PRO A 119 4.26 16.08 17.10
CA PRO A 119 3.62 15.25 18.10
C PRO A 119 2.94 14.03 17.43
N ILE A 120 3.72 13.11 16.91
CA ILE A 120 3.24 11.96 16.15
C ILE A 120 3.53 10.66 16.91
N LEU A 121 2.49 9.85 17.12
CA LEU A 121 2.61 8.46 17.55
C LEU A 121 2.75 7.58 16.31
N VAL A 122 3.91 6.96 16.14
CA VAL A 122 4.19 6.10 15.00
C VAL A 122 3.99 4.64 15.41
N PRO A 123 3.13 3.87 14.71
CA PRO A 123 2.96 2.45 14.98
C PRO A 123 4.24 1.68 14.63
N ALA A 124 4.52 0.63 15.39
CA ALA A 124 5.66 -0.23 15.11
C ALA A 124 5.44 -1.05 13.83
N TRP A 125 6.50 -1.23 13.05
CA TRP A 125 6.51 -2.21 11.96
C TRP A 125 6.46 -3.64 12.51
N SER A 126 5.78 -4.51 11.80
CA SER A 126 5.77 -5.94 12.09
C SER A 126 5.89 -6.75 10.79
N ASP A 127 6.81 -7.70 10.75
CA ASP A 127 6.94 -8.64 9.63
C ASP A 127 5.69 -9.51 9.42
N ALA A 128 4.84 -9.62 10.44
CA ALA A 128 3.53 -10.23 10.29
C ALA A 128 2.67 -9.49 9.25
N LEU A 129 2.76 -8.16 9.14
CA LEU A 129 2.07 -7.37 8.12
C LEU A 129 2.55 -7.74 6.71
N ARG A 130 3.87 -7.92 6.53
CA ARG A 130 4.42 -8.40 5.26
C ARG A 130 3.88 -9.78 4.89
N THR A 131 3.85 -10.70 5.85
CA THR A 131 3.28 -12.04 5.64
C THR A 131 1.79 -11.98 5.28
N LEU A 132 1.01 -11.14 5.96
CA LEU A 132 -0.42 -10.98 5.69
C LEU A 132 -0.69 -10.36 4.31
N THR A 133 0.16 -9.44 3.86
CA THR A 133 0.04 -8.78 2.56
C THR A 133 0.47 -9.67 1.39
N HIS A 134 1.25 -10.71 1.65
CA HIS A 134 1.75 -11.63 0.64
C HIS A 134 0.61 -12.45 0.01
N ARG A 135 0.52 -12.53 -1.32
CA ARG A 135 -0.55 -13.24 -2.05
C ARG A 135 -0.68 -14.72 -1.66
N GLN A 136 0.40 -15.36 -1.24
CA GLN A 136 0.36 -16.76 -0.76
C GLN A 136 -0.52 -16.90 0.50
N THR A 137 -0.57 -15.89 1.35
CA THR A 137 -1.45 -15.90 2.52
C THR A 137 -2.93 -15.91 2.09
N ALA A 138 -3.29 -15.10 1.08
CA ALA A 138 -4.63 -15.12 0.51
C ALA A 138 -4.98 -16.48 -0.13
N ALA A 139 -4.03 -17.09 -0.87
CA ALA A 139 -4.22 -18.43 -1.44
C ALA A 139 -4.47 -19.49 -0.35
N ARG A 140 -3.66 -19.49 0.72
CA ARG A 140 -3.85 -20.40 1.88
C ARG A 140 -5.19 -20.16 2.59
N CYS A 141 -5.63 -18.89 2.69
CA CYS A 141 -6.95 -18.58 3.23
C CYS A 141 -8.05 -19.14 2.34
N LEU A 142 -7.94 -18.98 1.02
CA LEU A 142 -8.89 -19.53 0.05
C LEU A 142 -8.99 -21.06 0.18
N GLU A 143 -7.87 -21.77 0.24
CA GLU A 143 -7.86 -23.22 0.46
C GLU A 143 -8.60 -23.63 1.74
N ARG A 144 -8.43 -22.88 2.83
CA ARG A 144 -9.14 -23.15 4.10
C ARG A 144 -10.64 -22.89 3.98
N VAL A 145 -11.04 -21.84 3.27
CA VAL A 145 -12.46 -21.54 3.02
C VAL A 145 -13.11 -22.64 2.21
N LEU A 146 -12.50 -23.06 1.08
CA LEU A 146 -13.03 -24.11 0.22
C LEU A 146 -13.15 -25.45 0.95
N ARG A 147 -12.21 -25.77 1.85
CA ARG A 147 -12.31 -26.98 2.68
C ARG A 147 -13.43 -26.92 3.72
N ARG A 148 -13.79 -25.75 4.21
CA ARG A 148 -14.85 -25.56 5.23
C ARG A 148 -16.25 -25.42 4.63
N LEU A 149 -16.31 -24.99 3.39
CA LEU A 149 -17.55 -24.69 2.66
C LEU A 149 -17.54 -25.46 1.32
N PRO A 150 -17.70 -26.79 1.37
CA PRO A 150 -17.63 -27.64 0.18
C PRO A 150 -18.78 -27.39 -0.82
N GLU A 151 -19.83 -26.70 -0.39
CA GLU A 151 -20.96 -26.26 -1.23
C GLU A 151 -20.60 -25.09 -2.16
N LEU A 152 -19.47 -24.41 -1.97
CA LEU A 152 -19.05 -23.34 -2.86
C LEU A 152 -18.65 -23.91 -4.24
N PRO A 153 -18.90 -23.15 -5.30
CA PRO A 153 -18.41 -23.52 -6.63
C PRO A 153 -16.90 -23.77 -6.61
N PRO A 154 -16.39 -24.74 -7.38
CA PRO A 154 -14.95 -25.00 -7.46
C PRO A 154 -14.22 -23.78 -8.01
N VAL A 155 -13.28 -23.27 -7.25
CA VAL A 155 -12.41 -22.15 -7.61
C VAL A 155 -10.96 -22.62 -7.62
N ALA A 156 -10.23 -22.29 -8.69
CA ALA A 156 -8.82 -22.61 -8.79
C ALA A 156 -8.02 -21.81 -7.75
N VAL A 157 -7.28 -22.54 -6.91
CA VAL A 157 -6.34 -21.92 -5.96
C VAL A 157 -5.05 -21.61 -6.70
N PRO A 158 -4.52 -20.38 -6.59
CA PRO A 158 -3.25 -20.02 -7.23
C PRO A 158 -2.09 -20.87 -6.73
N ARG A 159 -1.30 -21.43 -7.65
CA ARG A 159 -0.04 -22.12 -7.32
C ARG A 159 1.10 -21.11 -7.19
N PHE A 160 1.96 -21.29 -6.22
CA PHE A 160 3.21 -20.54 -6.08
C PHE A 160 4.37 -21.38 -6.62
N CYS A 161 5.18 -20.73 -7.47
CA CYS A 161 6.38 -21.31 -8.06
C CYS A 161 7.61 -20.56 -7.55
N ALA A 162 8.65 -21.29 -7.18
CA ALA A 162 9.90 -20.74 -6.66
C ALA A 162 11.02 -20.68 -7.73
N SER A 163 10.80 -21.26 -8.89
CA SER A 163 11.76 -21.29 -9.98
C SER A 163 11.11 -21.13 -11.35
N VAL A 164 11.91 -20.74 -12.35
CA VAL A 164 11.45 -20.71 -13.76
C VAL A 164 11.02 -22.10 -14.22
N GLY A 165 11.76 -23.14 -13.82
CA GLY A 165 11.42 -24.52 -14.16
C GLY A 165 10.02 -24.91 -13.69
N GLU A 166 9.68 -24.63 -12.43
CA GLU A 166 8.33 -24.89 -11.89
C GLU A 166 7.22 -24.13 -12.64
N VAL A 167 7.51 -22.89 -13.09
CA VAL A 167 6.53 -22.13 -13.91
C VAL A 167 6.36 -22.79 -15.27
N VAL A 168 7.47 -23.15 -15.96
CA VAL A 168 7.44 -23.82 -17.26
C VAL A 168 6.67 -25.13 -17.18
N ASP A 169 7.01 -25.99 -16.21
CA ASP A 169 6.37 -27.30 -16.02
C ASP A 169 4.87 -27.15 -15.79
N TYR A 170 4.49 -26.20 -14.95
CA TYR A 170 3.07 -25.95 -14.66
C TYR A 170 2.29 -25.46 -15.89
N VAL A 171 2.83 -24.46 -16.61
CA VAL A 171 2.21 -23.88 -17.80
C VAL A 171 2.08 -24.93 -18.90
N THR A 172 3.12 -25.73 -19.13
CA THR A 172 3.12 -26.79 -20.13
C THR A 172 2.09 -27.90 -19.82
N THR A 173 1.96 -28.24 -18.54
CA THR A 173 1.06 -29.31 -18.10
C THR A 173 -0.43 -28.92 -18.19
N CYS A 174 -0.77 -27.66 -17.87
CA CYS A 174 -2.15 -27.25 -17.72
C CYS A 174 -2.81 -26.69 -19.02
N GLN A 175 -2.04 -26.38 -20.06
CA GLN A 175 -2.48 -25.98 -21.42
C GLN A 175 -3.54 -24.86 -21.49
N ALA A 176 -3.64 -23.99 -20.51
CA ALA A 176 -4.61 -22.90 -20.46
C ALA A 176 -3.91 -21.56 -20.54
N PRO A 177 -4.60 -20.45 -20.88
CA PRO A 177 -4.04 -19.14 -20.67
C PRO A 177 -3.82 -18.91 -19.17
N PHE A 178 -2.67 -18.34 -18.79
CA PHE A 178 -2.27 -18.09 -17.41
C PHE A 178 -2.05 -16.62 -17.13
N MET A 179 -2.33 -16.24 -15.90
CA MET A 179 -1.95 -14.95 -15.37
C MET A 179 -0.93 -15.16 -14.24
N LEU A 180 0.32 -14.85 -14.52
CA LEU A 180 1.37 -14.83 -13.50
C LEU A 180 1.30 -13.52 -12.73
N LYS A 181 1.43 -13.58 -11.42
CA LYS A 181 1.38 -12.41 -10.54
C LYS A 181 2.54 -12.44 -9.56
N THR A 182 3.23 -11.30 -9.40
CA THR A 182 4.23 -11.18 -8.34
C THR A 182 3.57 -11.23 -6.96
N PRO A 183 4.29 -11.68 -5.92
CA PRO A 183 3.73 -11.81 -4.56
C PRO A 183 3.20 -10.51 -3.97
N PHE A 184 3.83 -9.39 -4.31
CA PHE A 184 3.44 -8.05 -3.86
C PHE A 184 3.27 -7.15 -5.08
N SER A 185 2.06 -6.72 -5.34
CA SER A 185 1.76 -5.78 -6.41
C SER A 185 0.33 -5.28 -6.33
N CYS A 186 0.08 -4.10 -6.88
CA CYS A 186 -1.23 -3.48 -6.98
C CYS A 186 -1.46 -2.90 -8.38
N SER A 187 -2.69 -2.52 -8.66
CA SER A 187 -3.08 -1.73 -9.85
C SER A 187 -2.57 -2.31 -11.18
N GLY A 188 -2.64 -3.63 -11.35
CA GLY A 188 -2.20 -4.30 -12.58
C GLY A 188 -0.69 -4.45 -12.78
N ARG A 189 0.12 -3.90 -11.87
CA ARG A 189 1.59 -4.07 -11.93
C ARG A 189 1.99 -5.48 -11.48
N GLY A 190 3.13 -5.95 -12.00
CA GLY A 190 3.62 -7.30 -11.65
C GLY A 190 2.70 -8.42 -12.11
N ILE A 191 2.04 -8.23 -13.24
CA ILE A 191 1.19 -9.22 -13.92
C ILE A 191 1.78 -9.50 -15.30
N LEU A 192 1.86 -10.77 -15.64
CA LEU A 192 2.19 -11.26 -16.98
C LEU A 192 1.12 -12.25 -17.40
N THR A 193 0.47 -12.00 -18.54
CA THR A 193 -0.46 -12.95 -19.15
C THR A 193 0.29 -13.83 -20.14
N LEU A 194 0.15 -15.15 -20.01
CA LEU A 194 0.64 -16.14 -20.94
C LEU A 194 -0.55 -16.71 -21.69
N GLU A 195 -0.62 -16.49 -23.00
CA GLU A 195 -1.70 -16.97 -23.83
C GLU A 195 -1.48 -18.40 -24.35
N ASN A 196 -0.22 -18.84 -24.36
CA ASN A 196 0.19 -20.14 -24.88
C ASN A 196 0.94 -20.95 -23.81
N ALA A 197 0.99 -22.27 -24.01
CA ALA A 197 1.77 -23.20 -23.18
C ALA A 197 3.29 -23.08 -23.35
N SER A 198 3.78 -22.31 -24.34
CA SER A 198 5.19 -22.04 -24.57
C SER A 198 5.57 -20.67 -24.03
N ILE A 199 6.64 -20.61 -23.24
CA ILE A 199 7.16 -19.38 -22.67
C ILE A 199 8.24 -18.82 -23.59
N THR A 200 8.04 -17.59 -24.07
CA THR A 200 9.01 -16.86 -24.91
C THR A 200 10.19 -16.34 -24.08
N ASP A 201 11.30 -15.95 -24.75
CA ASP A 201 12.47 -15.39 -24.07
C ASP A 201 12.17 -14.07 -23.29
N PRO A 202 11.35 -13.14 -23.79
CA PRO A 202 10.94 -11.97 -23.01
C PRO A 202 10.17 -12.34 -21.75
N GLU A 203 9.22 -13.29 -21.85
CA GLU A 203 8.42 -13.77 -20.71
C GLU A 203 9.32 -14.48 -19.68
N ARG A 204 10.26 -15.30 -20.14
CA ARG A 204 11.25 -15.94 -19.27
C ARG A 204 12.06 -14.90 -18.49
N ARG A 205 12.59 -13.86 -19.16
CA ARG A 205 13.32 -12.77 -18.50
C ARG A 205 12.47 -12.04 -17.47
N TRP A 206 11.17 -11.83 -17.75
CA TRP A 206 10.26 -11.23 -16.79
C TRP A 206 10.08 -12.11 -15.54
N ILE A 207 9.87 -13.43 -15.74
CA ILE A 207 9.74 -14.40 -14.64
C ILE A 207 11.00 -14.43 -13.78
N GLU A 208 12.19 -14.50 -14.40
CA GLU A 208 13.47 -14.44 -13.70
C GLU A 208 13.65 -13.16 -12.91
N GLY A 209 13.26 -12.02 -13.48
CA GLY A 209 13.27 -10.73 -12.80
C GLY A 209 12.33 -10.67 -11.61
N ALA A 210 11.13 -11.24 -11.74
CA ALA A 210 10.16 -11.35 -10.67
C ALA A 210 10.67 -12.24 -9.52
N LEU A 211 11.23 -13.41 -9.84
CA LEU A 211 11.78 -14.35 -8.85
C LEU A 211 12.99 -13.78 -8.08
N ARG A 212 13.85 -12.99 -8.78
CA ARG A 212 14.99 -12.34 -8.10
C ARG A 212 14.56 -11.20 -7.17
N ARG A 213 13.45 -10.54 -7.46
CA ARG A 213 13.00 -9.39 -6.70
C ARG A 213 12.24 -9.77 -5.44
N TRP A 214 11.55 -10.90 -5.46
CA TRP A 214 10.60 -11.32 -4.43
C TRP A 214 10.94 -12.66 -3.79
#